data_0b2c95493b858b2d2f8ab01b130a1acc
#
_entry.id   0b2c95493b858b2d2f8ab01b130a1acc
#
_cell.length_a   1.000
_cell.length_b   1.000
_cell.length_c   1.000
_cell.angle_alpha   90.00
_cell.angle_beta   90.00
_cell.angle_gamma   90.00
#
_symmetry.space_group_name_H-M   'P 1'
#
loop_
_entity.id
_entity.type
_entity.pdbx_description
1 polymer ?
#
loop_
_entity_poly.entity_id
_entity_poly.type
_entity_poly.pdbx_seq_one_letter_code
_entity_poly.pdbx_strand_id
1 'polypeptide(L)'
;VDNLEKFISADERCKHSYTSGQSGSGKTEIMKTLCLSDYKKNDSSIIIVEPHGDLSIQIAKHIEDKNRLVYIDVILNNEKTPTINPFDIEDKNESNIKQTAKMILSILKDINDDDKFSGAMSDVLENCIPVLLRKGNSSFIELYRFMNDKRNKDLIELGKKSINDLESEYFEDKFCDSSLSTTKEAVARRLRKLINDE
;
A
#
# COMPACT_ATOMS: atom_id res chain seq x y z
N VAL A 1 -12.94 40.77 26.65
CA VAL A 1 -12.86 39.46 25.98
C VAL A 1 -11.40 39.27 25.65
N ASP A 2 -10.67 38.57 26.50
CA ASP A 2 -9.24 38.26 26.29
C ASP A 2 -9.10 37.39 25.05
N ASN A 3 -8.50 37.93 24.00
CA ASN A 3 -8.00 37.18 22.86
C ASN A 3 -6.79 36.33 23.34
N LEU A 4 -7.05 35.20 23.94
CA LEU A 4 -6.06 34.19 24.15
C LEU A 4 -5.70 33.59 22.77
N GLU A 5 -4.65 34.08 22.14
CA GLU A 5 -4.01 33.41 21.02
C GLU A 5 -3.46 32.08 21.55
N LYS A 6 -4.17 30.99 21.31
CA LYS A 6 -3.72 29.65 21.64
C LYS A 6 -2.81 29.18 20.52
N PHE A 7 -1.52 29.18 20.75
CA PHE A 7 -0.55 28.55 19.89
C PHE A 7 -0.45 27.07 20.23
N ILE A 8 -0.47 26.20 19.20
CA ILE A 8 -0.13 24.80 19.35
C ILE A 8 1.40 24.73 19.19
N SER A 9 2.09 24.32 20.24
CA SER A 9 3.56 24.21 20.23
C SER A 9 4.03 23.14 19.22
N ALA A 10 5.30 23.19 18.80
CA ALA A 10 5.88 22.16 17.92
C ALA A 10 5.81 20.78 18.55
N ASP A 11 6.07 20.65 19.86
CA ASP A 11 6.00 19.39 20.60
C ASP A 11 4.56 18.83 20.68
N GLU A 12 3.56 19.69 20.79
CA GLU A 12 2.16 19.28 20.75
C GLU A 12 1.74 18.81 19.36
N ARG A 13 2.31 19.39 18.31
CA ARG A 13 2.06 18.98 16.92
C ARG A 13 2.73 17.67 16.53
N CYS A 14 3.75 17.23 17.26
CA CYS A 14 4.34 15.89 17.12
C CYS A 14 3.43 14.77 17.66
N LYS A 15 2.34 15.11 18.33
CA LYS A 15 1.33 14.17 18.82
C LYS A 15 0.16 14.07 17.85
N HIS A 16 -0.59 12.96 17.95
CA HIS A 16 -1.81 12.80 17.17
C HIS A 16 -2.84 13.86 17.58
N SER A 17 -3.46 14.50 16.60
CA SER A 17 -4.50 15.49 16.80
C SER A 17 -5.80 15.03 16.14
N TYR A 18 -6.92 15.25 16.83
CA TYR A 18 -8.25 14.99 16.31
C TYR A 18 -9.07 16.27 16.30
N THR A 19 -9.58 16.65 15.13
CA THR A 19 -10.42 17.85 14.96
C THR A 19 -11.86 17.44 14.71
N SER A 20 -12.76 17.79 15.61
CA SER A 20 -14.19 17.55 15.49
C SER A 20 -14.98 18.85 15.45
N GLY A 21 -16.16 18.81 14.83
CA GLY A 21 -17.05 19.95 14.74
C GLY A 21 -18.15 19.70 13.72
N GLN A 22 -19.21 20.50 13.77
CA GLN A 22 -20.30 20.46 12.80
C GLN A 22 -19.84 20.83 11.39
N SER A 23 -20.62 20.50 10.37
CA SER A 23 -20.38 20.99 9.01
C SER A 23 -20.37 22.52 8.99
N GLY A 24 -19.40 23.10 8.27
CA GLY A 24 -19.25 24.55 8.20
C GLY A 24 -18.53 25.22 9.40
N SER A 25 -18.08 24.46 10.42
CA SER A 25 -17.37 25.00 11.59
C SER A 25 -15.92 25.43 11.35
N GLY A 26 -15.43 25.33 10.12
CA GLY A 26 -14.06 25.74 9.76
C GLY A 26 -12.98 24.67 9.96
N LYS A 27 -13.33 23.40 10.18
CA LYS A 27 -12.33 22.30 10.31
C LYS A 27 -11.32 22.27 9.16
N THR A 28 -11.81 22.29 7.94
CA THR A 28 -10.99 22.27 6.72
C THR A 28 -10.08 23.49 6.63
N GLU A 29 -10.54 24.66 7.03
CA GLU A 29 -9.74 25.90 7.04
C GLU A 29 -8.59 25.83 8.07
N ILE A 30 -8.86 25.26 9.25
CA ILE A 30 -7.81 25.02 10.25
C ILE A 30 -6.76 24.06 9.69
N MET A 31 -7.16 22.93 9.11
CA MET A 31 -6.24 21.95 8.52
C MET A 31 -5.41 22.57 7.39
N LYS A 32 -6.07 23.33 6.49
CA LYS A 32 -5.38 24.06 5.41
C LYS A 32 -4.34 25.03 5.95
N THR A 33 -4.70 25.81 6.96
CA THR A 33 -3.81 26.79 7.59
C THR A 33 -2.59 26.12 8.21
N LEU A 34 -2.77 25.00 8.92
CA LEU A 34 -1.68 24.22 9.51
C LEU A 34 -0.76 23.67 8.43
N CYS A 35 -1.31 23.04 7.39
CA CYS A 35 -0.51 22.51 6.28
C CYS A 35 0.31 23.59 5.57
N LEU A 36 -0.31 24.74 5.27
CA LEU A 36 0.40 25.85 4.59
C LEU A 36 1.44 26.50 5.50
N SER A 37 1.21 26.53 6.81
CA SER A 37 2.21 26.99 7.79
C SER A 37 3.45 26.08 7.79
N ASP A 38 3.24 24.76 7.77
CA ASP A 38 4.35 23.78 7.73
C ASP A 38 5.07 23.79 6.39
N TYR A 39 4.35 23.93 5.29
CA TYR A 39 4.96 24.13 3.98
C TYR A 39 5.95 25.31 3.96
N LYS A 40 5.58 26.43 4.59
CA LYS A 40 6.42 27.63 4.66
C LYS A 40 7.66 27.43 5.52
N LYS A 41 7.62 26.61 6.56
CA LYS A 41 8.78 26.32 7.42
C LYS A 41 9.86 25.51 6.70
N ASN A 42 9.47 24.69 5.73
CA ASN A 42 10.38 23.88 4.89
C ASN A 42 11.27 22.90 5.65
N ASP A 43 10.81 22.38 6.78
CA ASP A 43 11.53 21.47 7.66
C ASP A 43 10.93 20.07 7.74
N SER A 44 9.79 19.85 7.07
CA SER A 44 9.01 18.61 7.14
C SER A 44 8.30 18.29 5.83
N SER A 45 7.97 17.03 5.64
CA SER A 45 7.11 16.56 4.56
C SER A 45 5.67 16.50 5.04
N ILE A 46 4.73 16.88 4.17
CA ILE A 46 3.30 16.89 4.46
C ILE A 46 2.63 15.85 3.55
N ILE A 47 1.91 14.91 4.14
CA ILE A 47 1.12 13.93 3.41
C ILE A 47 -0.35 14.17 3.73
N ILE A 48 -1.16 14.40 2.69
CA ILE A 48 -2.60 14.62 2.81
C ILE A 48 -3.30 13.45 2.12
N VAL A 49 -4.12 12.73 2.87
CA VAL A 49 -4.98 11.66 2.34
C VAL A 49 -6.42 12.09 2.54
N GLU A 50 -7.13 12.32 1.45
CA GLU A 50 -8.48 12.88 1.48
C GLU A 50 -9.38 12.18 0.44
N PRO A 51 -10.51 11.61 0.87
CA PRO A 51 -11.40 10.90 -0.04
C PRO A 51 -12.23 11.82 -0.96
N HIS A 52 -12.40 13.10 -0.62
CA HIS A 52 -13.26 14.05 -1.37
C HIS A 52 -12.48 15.01 -2.27
N GLY A 53 -11.20 15.21 -2.04
CA GLY A 53 -10.32 16.03 -2.88
C GLY A 53 -10.36 17.55 -2.66
N ASP A 54 -11.33 18.10 -1.94
CA ASP A 54 -11.52 19.55 -1.81
C ASP A 54 -10.36 20.26 -1.10
N LEU A 55 -9.87 19.72 0.00
CA LEU A 55 -8.76 20.28 0.77
C LEU A 55 -7.44 20.15 0.01
N SER A 56 -7.18 18.98 -0.57
CA SER A 56 -5.95 18.70 -1.32
C SER A 56 -5.82 19.59 -2.55
N ILE A 57 -6.91 19.81 -3.29
CA ILE A 57 -6.94 20.75 -4.43
C ILE A 57 -6.66 22.19 -3.96
N GLN A 58 -7.27 22.62 -2.87
CA GLN A 58 -7.05 23.95 -2.35
C GLN A 58 -5.60 24.17 -1.92
N ILE A 59 -5.00 23.21 -1.22
CA ILE A 59 -3.59 23.28 -0.80
C ILE A 59 -2.67 23.27 -2.03
N ALA A 60 -2.89 22.35 -2.98
CA ALA A 60 -2.08 22.25 -4.20
C ALA A 60 -2.03 23.57 -5.00
N LYS A 61 -3.12 24.35 -5.01
CA LYS A 61 -3.15 25.66 -5.65
C LYS A 61 -2.24 26.71 -4.98
N HIS A 62 -1.98 26.57 -3.68
CA HIS A 62 -1.12 27.50 -2.91
C HIS A 62 0.37 27.09 -2.91
N ILE A 63 0.70 25.92 -3.45
CA ILE A 63 2.10 25.48 -3.56
C ILE A 63 2.74 26.14 -4.78
N GLU A 64 3.65 27.07 -4.54
CA GLU A 64 4.33 27.84 -5.58
C GLU A 64 5.39 26.97 -6.30
N ASP A 65 6.22 26.29 -5.54
CA ASP A 65 7.24 25.38 -6.10
C ASP A 65 6.64 24.01 -6.44
N LYS A 66 6.34 23.81 -7.71
CA LYS A 66 5.73 22.56 -8.22
C LYS A 66 6.64 21.34 -8.11
N ASN A 67 7.95 21.50 -7.95
CA ASN A 67 8.88 20.39 -7.73
C ASN A 67 8.72 19.79 -6.31
N ARG A 68 8.11 20.52 -5.41
CA ARG A 68 7.79 20.07 -4.05
C ARG A 68 6.38 19.48 -3.91
N LEU A 69 5.63 19.43 -5.00
CA LEU A 69 4.26 18.93 -5.00
C LEU A 69 4.16 17.59 -5.74
N VAL A 70 3.76 16.55 -5.04
CA VAL A 70 3.27 15.30 -5.64
C VAL A 70 1.77 15.25 -5.43
N TYR A 71 0.99 15.40 -6.51
CA TYR A 71 -0.46 15.36 -6.47
C TYR A 71 -0.94 14.11 -7.19
N ILE A 72 -1.60 13.23 -6.45
CA ILE A 72 -2.11 11.95 -6.95
C ILE A 72 -3.62 11.99 -6.89
N ASP A 73 -4.26 11.93 -8.06
CA ASP A 73 -5.72 11.88 -8.20
C ASP A 73 -6.06 10.84 -9.26
N VAL A 74 -6.71 9.77 -8.84
CA VAL A 74 -7.02 8.62 -9.69
C VAL A 74 -8.14 8.91 -10.70
N ILE A 75 -8.88 10.00 -10.51
CA ILE A 75 -10.03 10.37 -11.34
C ILE A 75 -9.69 11.53 -12.29
N LEU A 76 -8.60 12.24 -12.06
CA LEU A 76 -8.26 13.48 -12.76
C LEU A 76 -8.09 13.30 -14.28
N ASN A 77 -7.62 12.14 -14.70
CA ASN A 77 -7.37 11.84 -16.11
C ASN A 77 -7.78 10.39 -16.44
N ASN A 78 -8.83 10.25 -17.24
CA ASN A 78 -9.35 8.94 -17.65
C ASN A 78 -8.37 8.12 -18.51
N GLU A 79 -7.36 8.75 -19.12
CA GLU A 79 -6.38 8.07 -19.97
C GLU A 79 -5.14 7.60 -19.21
N LYS A 80 -4.81 8.25 -18.07
CA LYS A 80 -3.61 7.98 -17.28
C LYS A 80 -3.92 8.09 -15.81
N THR A 81 -4.00 6.97 -15.14
CA THR A 81 -4.12 6.90 -13.68
C THR A 81 -2.74 6.64 -13.06
N PRO A 82 -2.32 7.42 -12.07
CA PRO A 82 -1.10 7.11 -11.33
C PRO A 82 -1.26 5.79 -10.58
N THR A 83 -0.31 4.89 -10.76
CA THR A 83 -0.32 3.59 -10.09
C THR A 83 0.86 3.47 -9.14
N ILE A 84 0.62 2.93 -7.98
CA ILE A 84 1.67 2.53 -7.03
C ILE A 84 1.76 1.01 -7.08
N ASN A 85 2.88 0.49 -7.58
CA ASN A 85 3.12 -0.95 -7.57
C ASN A 85 3.87 -1.35 -6.29
N PRO A 86 3.24 -2.05 -5.34
CA PRO A 86 3.89 -2.41 -4.08
C PRO A 86 5.00 -3.45 -4.24
N PHE A 87 5.14 -4.07 -5.42
CA PHE A 87 6.25 -4.96 -5.74
C PHE A 87 7.48 -4.24 -6.28
N ASP A 88 7.38 -2.95 -6.57
CA ASP A 88 8.50 -2.14 -7.05
C ASP A 88 9.23 -1.52 -5.86
N ILE A 89 10.26 -2.21 -5.39
CA ILE A 89 11.10 -1.80 -4.26
C ILE A 89 12.52 -1.53 -4.75
N GLU A 90 13.10 -0.42 -4.33
CA GLU A 90 14.46 -0.02 -4.70
C GLU A 90 15.50 -0.90 -4.00
N ASP A 91 15.34 -1.06 -2.69
CA ASP A 91 16.25 -1.85 -1.86
C ASP A 91 15.71 -3.27 -1.63
N LYS A 92 16.37 -4.25 -2.25
CA LYS A 92 16.03 -5.68 -2.21
C LYS A 92 16.80 -6.47 -1.15
N ASN A 93 17.23 -5.83 -0.06
CA ASN A 93 17.75 -6.60 1.06
C ASN A 93 16.65 -7.45 1.71
N GLU A 94 17.03 -8.57 2.30
CA GLU A 94 16.08 -9.55 2.87
C GLU A 94 15.18 -8.98 3.97
N SER A 95 15.66 -8.00 4.74
CA SER A 95 14.85 -7.34 5.76
C SER A 95 13.71 -6.54 5.13
N ASN A 96 14.03 -5.76 4.09
CA ASN A 96 13.06 -4.95 3.37
C ASN A 96 12.06 -5.81 2.59
N ILE A 97 12.53 -6.89 1.95
CA ILE A 97 11.66 -7.87 1.28
C ILE A 97 10.65 -8.46 2.26
N LYS A 98 11.10 -8.91 3.44
CA LYS A 98 10.21 -9.49 4.48
C LYS A 98 9.20 -8.46 4.99
N GLN A 99 9.63 -7.22 5.22
CA GLN A 99 8.75 -6.15 5.68
C GLN A 99 7.70 -5.80 4.63
N THR A 100 8.13 -5.62 3.38
CA THR A 100 7.22 -5.32 2.26
C THR A 100 6.25 -6.47 2.00
N ALA A 101 6.70 -7.71 2.07
CA ALA A 101 5.82 -8.88 1.92
C ALA A 101 4.72 -8.92 2.98
N LYS A 102 5.06 -8.63 4.24
CA LYS A 102 4.06 -8.53 5.32
C LYS A 102 3.08 -7.38 5.09
N MET A 103 3.55 -6.24 4.61
CA MET A 103 2.70 -5.09 4.27
C MET A 103 1.72 -5.44 3.15
N ILE A 104 2.18 -6.07 2.06
CA ILE A 104 1.32 -6.50 0.94
C ILE A 104 0.27 -7.51 1.44
N LEU A 105 0.69 -8.47 2.28
CA LEU A 105 -0.23 -9.45 2.84
C LEU A 105 -1.30 -8.80 3.73
N SER A 106 -0.92 -7.83 4.57
CA SER A 106 -1.86 -7.07 5.39
C SER A 106 -2.88 -6.32 4.53
N ILE A 107 -2.43 -5.62 3.49
CA ILE A 107 -3.31 -4.93 2.55
C ILE A 107 -4.30 -5.91 1.89
N LEU A 108 -3.83 -7.09 1.46
CA LEU A 108 -4.69 -8.10 0.86
C LEU A 108 -5.74 -8.65 1.83
N LYS A 109 -5.40 -8.76 3.12
CA LYS A 109 -6.34 -9.16 4.17
C LYS A 109 -7.41 -8.08 4.38
N ASP A 110 -6.99 -6.83 4.55
CA ASP A 110 -7.88 -5.70 4.82
C ASP A 110 -8.90 -5.49 3.68
N ILE A 111 -8.46 -5.56 2.43
CA ILE A 111 -9.35 -5.39 1.26
C ILE A 111 -10.38 -6.54 1.13
N ASN A 112 -10.04 -7.74 1.60
CA ASN A 112 -10.86 -8.94 1.37
C ASN A 112 -11.78 -9.34 2.53
N ASP A 113 -12.02 -8.51 3.52
CA ASP A 113 -12.67 -8.87 4.79
C ASP A 113 -11.91 -9.98 5.55
N ASP A 114 -11.22 -9.63 6.61
CA ASP A 114 -10.28 -10.48 7.35
C ASP A 114 -10.87 -11.85 7.76
N ASP A 115 -12.15 -11.90 8.11
CA ASP A 115 -12.86 -13.13 8.53
C ASP A 115 -12.91 -14.23 7.46
N LYS A 116 -12.66 -13.87 6.19
CA LYS A 116 -12.69 -14.81 5.05
C LYS A 116 -11.29 -15.19 4.56
N PHE A 117 -10.25 -14.67 5.20
CA PHE A 117 -8.87 -14.91 4.81
C PHE A 117 -8.25 -16.02 5.67
N SER A 118 -8.23 -17.25 5.17
CA SER A 118 -7.76 -18.41 5.95
C SER A 118 -6.23 -18.37 6.17
N GLY A 119 -5.79 -19.08 7.23
CA GLY A 119 -4.36 -19.29 7.49
C GLY A 119 -3.63 -19.95 6.31
N ALA A 120 -4.29 -20.89 5.61
CA ALA A 120 -3.73 -21.53 4.43
C ALA A 120 -3.50 -20.54 3.26
N MET A 121 -4.37 -19.54 3.08
CA MET A 121 -4.16 -18.48 2.09
C MET A 121 -2.99 -17.59 2.47
N SER A 122 -2.87 -17.25 3.77
CA SER A 122 -1.72 -16.51 4.27
C SER A 122 -0.42 -17.23 4.01
N ASP A 123 -0.37 -18.54 4.31
CA ASP A 123 0.79 -19.40 4.12
C ASP A 123 1.26 -19.41 2.64
N VAL A 124 0.33 -19.57 1.70
CA VAL A 124 0.64 -19.48 0.26
C VAL A 124 1.23 -18.13 -0.12
N LEU A 125 0.64 -17.03 0.33
CA LEU A 125 1.07 -15.68 -0.03
C LEU A 125 2.38 -15.29 0.66
N GLU A 126 2.60 -15.70 1.90
CA GLU A 126 3.85 -15.47 2.64
C GLU A 126 5.07 -16.06 1.94
N ASN A 127 4.89 -17.16 1.21
CA ASN A 127 5.94 -17.77 0.42
C ASN A 127 6.05 -17.18 -1.00
N CYS A 128 4.93 -16.85 -1.66
CA CYS A 128 4.94 -16.36 -3.03
C CYS A 128 5.38 -14.90 -3.18
N ILE A 129 4.98 -14.02 -2.25
CA ILE A 129 5.26 -12.58 -2.36
C ILE A 129 6.77 -12.30 -2.30
N PRO A 130 7.57 -12.85 -1.38
CA PRO A 130 9.02 -12.62 -1.36
C PRO A 130 9.73 -13.04 -2.65
N VAL A 131 9.33 -14.14 -3.27
CA VAL A 131 9.87 -14.59 -4.57
C VAL A 131 9.68 -13.54 -5.64
N LEU A 132 8.48 -12.93 -5.70
CA LEU A 132 8.16 -11.89 -6.67
C LEU A 132 8.92 -10.57 -6.39
N LEU A 133 9.11 -10.21 -5.12
CA LEU A 133 9.89 -9.04 -4.73
C LEU A 133 11.36 -9.20 -5.12
N ARG A 134 11.97 -10.36 -4.88
CA ARG A 134 13.35 -10.66 -5.31
C ARG A 134 13.49 -10.66 -6.83
N LYS A 135 12.53 -11.26 -7.53
CA LYS A 135 12.49 -11.27 -8.99
C LYS A 135 12.49 -9.84 -9.55
N GLY A 136 11.71 -8.94 -8.97
CA GLY A 136 11.49 -7.58 -9.48
C GLY A 136 10.59 -7.55 -10.72
N ASN A 137 10.21 -6.36 -11.14
CA ASN A 137 9.24 -6.12 -12.22
C ASN A 137 8.00 -7.02 -12.11
N SER A 138 7.53 -7.19 -10.90
CA SER A 138 6.38 -8.01 -10.56
C SER A 138 5.17 -7.13 -10.20
N SER A 139 3.99 -7.72 -10.17
CA SER A 139 2.73 -7.04 -9.86
C SER A 139 1.70 -8.03 -9.30
N PHE A 140 0.52 -7.55 -8.93
CA PHE A 140 -0.60 -8.43 -8.56
C PHE A 140 -1.02 -9.37 -9.72
N ILE A 141 -0.82 -8.98 -10.96
CA ILE A 141 -1.06 -9.85 -12.12
C ILE A 141 -0.09 -11.04 -12.11
N GLU A 142 1.18 -10.80 -11.75
CA GLU A 142 2.18 -11.85 -11.62
C GLU A 142 1.90 -12.76 -10.41
N LEU A 143 1.43 -12.19 -9.31
CA LEU A 143 0.98 -12.95 -8.15
C LEU A 143 -0.24 -13.82 -8.50
N TYR A 144 -1.19 -13.30 -9.28
CA TYR A 144 -2.31 -14.07 -9.82
C TYR A 144 -1.83 -15.21 -10.73
N ARG A 145 -0.84 -14.95 -11.61
CA ARG A 145 -0.22 -15.98 -12.45
C ARG A 145 0.43 -17.09 -11.61
N PHE A 146 1.04 -16.74 -10.48
CA PHE A 146 1.66 -17.70 -9.56
C PHE A 146 0.67 -18.74 -9.03
N MET A 147 -0.59 -18.39 -8.87
CA MET A 147 -1.65 -19.31 -8.43
C MET A 147 -2.07 -20.33 -9.51
N ASN A 148 -1.60 -20.19 -10.74
CA ASN A 148 -1.99 -21.05 -11.86
C ASN A 148 -0.89 -22.07 -12.21
N ASP A 149 -1.07 -23.31 -11.79
CA ASP A 149 -0.08 -24.40 -11.94
C ASP A 149 0.32 -24.70 -13.40
N LYS A 150 -0.46 -24.26 -14.37
CA LYS A 150 -0.09 -24.39 -15.81
C LYS A 150 0.83 -23.28 -16.31
N ARG A 151 0.97 -22.18 -15.55
CA ARG A 151 1.64 -20.94 -16.00
C ARG A 151 2.71 -20.42 -15.05
N ASN A 152 3.01 -21.12 -13.95
CA ASN A 152 3.88 -20.65 -12.87
C ASN A 152 5.20 -21.42 -12.72
N LYS A 153 5.55 -22.30 -13.65
CA LYS A 153 6.76 -23.17 -13.56
C LYS A 153 8.04 -22.37 -13.31
N ASP A 154 8.22 -21.27 -14.02
CA ASP A 154 9.35 -20.36 -13.85
C ASP A 154 9.39 -19.72 -12.46
N LEU A 155 8.25 -19.36 -11.89
CA LEU A 155 8.14 -18.80 -10.54
C LEU A 155 8.41 -19.84 -9.46
N ILE A 156 7.95 -21.06 -9.65
CA ILE A 156 8.27 -22.20 -8.76
C ILE A 156 9.77 -22.45 -8.73
N GLU A 157 10.41 -22.48 -9.89
CA GLU A 157 11.87 -22.67 -9.96
C GLU A 157 12.66 -21.52 -9.31
N LEU A 158 12.11 -20.28 -9.33
CA LEU A 158 12.68 -19.19 -8.56
C LEU A 158 12.49 -19.38 -7.05
N GLY A 159 11.34 -19.87 -6.62
CA GLY A 159 11.06 -20.18 -5.22
C GLY A 159 11.98 -21.26 -4.67
N LYS A 160 12.21 -22.36 -5.42
CA LYS A 160 13.15 -23.42 -5.07
C LYS A 160 14.60 -22.95 -4.94
N LYS A 161 14.96 -21.85 -5.59
CA LYS A 161 16.28 -21.23 -5.51
C LYS A 161 16.35 -20.12 -4.46
N SER A 162 15.36 -20.03 -3.59
CA SER A 162 15.35 -19.02 -2.53
C SER A 162 16.56 -19.17 -1.61
N ILE A 163 17.08 -18.03 -1.14
CA ILE A 163 18.14 -17.97 -0.12
C ILE A 163 17.59 -18.43 1.25
N ASN A 164 16.26 -18.41 1.43
CA ASN A 164 15.61 -18.89 2.63
C ASN A 164 15.27 -20.37 2.49
N ASP A 165 15.92 -21.22 3.28
CA ASP A 165 15.76 -22.68 3.21
C ASP A 165 14.30 -23.13 3.39
N LEU A 166 13.56 -22.53 4.33
CA LEU A 166 12.13 -22.85 4.56
C LEU A 166 11.26 -22.51 3.35
N GLU A 167 11.55 -21.41 2.68
CA GLU A 167 10.86 -21.01 1.46
C GLU A 167 11.19 -21.96 0.30
N SER A 168 12.47 -22.34 0.16
CA SER A 168 12.91 -23.32 -0.83
C SER A 168 12.22 -24.66 -0.64
N GLU A 169 12.24 -25.21 0.58
CA GLU A 169 11.55 -26.45 0.97
C GLU A 169 10.04 -26.38 0.68
N TYR A 170 9.41 -25.25 0.97
CA TYR A 170 7.99 -25.04 0.68
C TYR A 170 7.68 -25.22 -0.81
N PHE A 171 8.51 -24.69 -1.70
CA PHE A 171 8.33 -24.84 -3.16
C PHE A 171 8.74 -26.21 -3.70
N GLU A 172 9.64 -26.92 -3.03
CA GLU A 172 10.02 -28.27 -3.41
C GLU A 172 8.92 -29.28 -3.06
N ASP A 173 8.37 -29.20 -1.85
CA ASP A 173 7.56 -30.26 -1.28
C ASP A 173 6.06 -29.93 -1.23
N LYS A 174 5.69 -28.67 -0.92
CA LYS A 174 4.31 -28.34 -0.54
C LYS A 174 3.55 -27.57 -1.63
N PHE A 175 4.17 -26.62 -2.29
CA PHE A 175 3.45 -25.73 -3.20
C PHE A 175 2.75 -26.44 -4.36
N CYS A 176 3.35 -27.54 -4.87
CA CYS A 176 2.79 -28.34 -5.96
C CYS A 176 1.80 -29.42 -5.52
N ASP A 177 1.59 -29.57 -4.20
CA ASP A 177 0.66 -30.57 -3.69
C ASP A 177 -0.80 -30.23 -4.09
N SER A 178 -1.53 -31.25 -4.49
CA SER A 178 -2.94 -31.12 -4.90
C SER A 178 -3.85 -30.60 -3.80
N SER A 179 -3.49 -30.78 -2.52
CA SER A 179 -4.21 -30.26 -1.36
C SER A 179 -4.28 -28.73 -1.35
N LEU A 180 -3.31 -28.04 -1.97
CA LEU A 180 -3.31 -26.57 -2.08
C LEU A 180 -4.11 -26.03 -3.27
N SER A 181 -4.64 -26.88 -4.14
CA SER A 181 -5.40 -26.44 -5.33
C SER A 181 -6.55 -25.52 -4.98
N THR A 182 -7.40 -25.92 -4.03
CA THR A 182 -8.54 -25.10 -3.58
C THR A 182 -8.11 -23.77 -2.94
N THR A 183 -7.00 -23.80 -2.19
CA THR A 183 -6.44 -22.59 -1.57
C THR A 183 -5.91 -21.63 -2.62
N LYS A 184 -5.15 -22.12 -3.61
CA LYS A 184 -4.65 -21.32 -4.73
C LYS A 184 -5.79 -20.72 -5.55
N GLU A 185 -6.85 -21.47 -5.81
CA GLU A 185 -8.05 -20.96 -6.49
C GLU A 185 -8.75 -19.86 -5.69
N ALA A 186 -8.84 -20.02 -4.37
CA ALA A 186 -9.44 -19.02 -3.50
C ALA A 186 -8.63 -17.72 -3.46
N VAL A 187 -7.29 -17.81 -3.43
CA VAL A 187 -6.38 -16.65 -3.57
C VAL A 187 -6.54 -16.02 -4.94
N ALA A 188 -6.51 -16.81 -6.02
CA ALA A 188 -6.66 -16.33 -7.39
C ALA A 188 -7.95 -15.55 -7.61
N ARG A 189 -9.08 -16.02 -7.02
CA ARG A 189 -10.38 -15.35 -7.11
C ARG A 189 -10.35 -13.97 -6.44
N ARG A 190 -9.69 -13.84 -5.30
CA ARG A 190 -9.55 -12.57 -4.58
C ARG A 190 -8.65 -11.58 -5.35
N LEU A 191 -7.53 -12.07 -5.84
CA LEU A 191 -6.64 -11.26 -6.68
C LEU A 191 -7.33 -10.80 -7.96
N ARG A 192 -8.15 -11.66 -8.60
CA ARG A 192 -8.92 -11.28 -9.80
C ARG A 192 -9.90 -10.17 -9.50
N LYS A 193 -10.58 -10.22 -8.35
CA LYS A 193 -11.47 -9.15 -7.92
C LYS A 193 -10.71 -7.83 -7.80
N LEU A 194 -9.57 -7.84 -7.10
CA LEU A 194 -8.73 -6.66 -6.94
C LEU A 194 -8.20 -6.10 -8.27
N ILE A 195 -7.85 -6.97 -9.23
CA ILE A 195 -7.30 -6.56 -10.53
C ILE A 195 -8.38 -6.01 -11.47
N ASN A 196 -9.62 -6.47 -11.36
CA ASN A 196 -10.72 -6.13 -12.26
C ASN A 196 -11.73 -5.12 -11.65
N ASP A 197 -11.61 -4.77 -10.37
CA ASP A 197 -12.39 -3.68 -9.79
C ASP A 197 -11.82 -2.36 -10.34
N GLU A 198 -12.44 -1.84 -11.40
CA GLU A 198 -12.26 -0.50 -11.97
C GLU A 198 -13.03 0.56 -11.14
#